data_7eb845135c6ddce32d855ae866aad5fb
#
_entry.id   7eb845135c6ddce32d855ae866aad5fb
#
_cell.length_a   1.000
_cell.length_b   1.000
_cell.length_c   1.000
_cell.angle_alpha   90.00
_cell.angle_beta   90.00
_cell.angle_gamma   90.00
#
_symmetry.space_group_name_H-M   'P 1'
#
loop_
_entity.id
_entity.type
_entity.pdbx_description
1 polymer ?
#
loop_
_entity_poly.entity_id
_entity_poly.type
_entity_poly.pdbx_seq_one_letter_code
_entity_poly.pdbx_strand_id
1 'polypeptide(L)'
;AVADVIVERGYAGATTKQIAAKAGVNEVTLFRRFGNKKNLMRSMVQQEAMRLGGMDLDYSGDLEADLTNIVRVYQQLMVRRGHVLLMLLSELPKQPDLLEVTEMPQAQARHLGTILRRYQEEGKLVEEPPLVALSSLIGPIFMSAMLGSLEATLLQNLVEPQQLVKQFLQGRAN
;
A
#
# COMPACT_ATOMS: atom_id res chain seq x y z
N ALA A 1 4.06 -4.05 16.75
CA ALA A 1 4.23 -3.06 17.85
C ALA A 1 4.05 -1.61 17.38
N VAL A 2 4.84 -1.12 16.37
CA VAL A 2 4.71 0.29 15.89
C VAL A 2 3.32 0.54 15.35
N ALA A 3 2.89 -0.28 14.39
CA ALA A 3 1.58 -0.20 13.75
C ALA A 3 0.45 -0.21 14.79
N ASP A 4 0.49 -1.16 15.73
CA ASP A 4 -0.57 -1.35 16.72
C ASP A 4 -0.74 -0.13 17.63
N VAL A 5 0.39 0.44 18.12
CA VAL A 5 0.33 1.62 18.99
C VAL A 5 -0.17 2.85 18.23
N ILE A 6 0.24 3.00 16.97
CA ILE A 6 -0.19 4.14 16.14
C ILE A 6 -1.67 4.01 15.76
N VAL A 7 -2.15 2.80 15.48
CA VAL A 7 -3.58 2.55 15.21
C VAL A 7 -4.44 2.82 16.45
N GLU A 8 -3.98 2.37 17.65
CA GLU A 8 -4.71 2.58 18.91
C GLU A 8 -4.79 4.04 19.35
N ARG A 9 -3.76 4.86 19.06
CA ARG A 9 -3.58 6.21 19.64
C ARG A 9 -3.46 7.34 18.63
N GLY A 10 -3.50 7.03 17.35
CA GLY A 10 -3.13 7.95 16.29
C GLY A 10 -1.61 8.21 16.24
N TYR A 11 -1.13 8.78 15.14
CA TYR A 11 0.28 9.11 15.03
C TYR A 11 0.72 10.13 16.07
N ALA A 12 -0.05 11.20 16.30
CA ALA A 12 0.30 12.23 17.29
C ALA A 12 0.38 11.69 18.71
N GLY A 13 -0.60 10.86 19.12
CA GLY A 13 -0.69 10.31 20.49
C GLY A 13 0.25 9.14 20.78
N ALA A 14 0.82 8.48 19.75
CA ALA A 14 1.78 7.40 19.94
C ALA A 14 3.14 7.94 20.40
N THR A 15 3.72 7.35 21.46
CA THR A 15 5.07 7.69 21.95
C THR A 15 6.05 6.56 21.73
N THR A 16 7.35 6.88 21.60
CA THR A 16 8.43 5.88 21.50
C THR A 16 8.48 4.97 22.72
N LYS A 17 8.16 5.48 23.89
CA LYS A 17 8.04 4.70 25.13
C LYS A 17 6.96 3.62 25.06
N GLN A 18 5.78 3.95 24.55
CA GLN A 18 4.68 2.99 24.37
C GLN A 18 5.03 1.94 23.29
N ILE A 19 5.66 2.37 22.21
CA ILE A 19 6.11 1.46 21.13
C ILE A 19 7.17 0.49 21.68
N ALA A 20 8.12 0.99 22.46
CA ALA A 20 9.17 0.17 23.09
C ALA A 20 8.56 -0.86 24.04
N ALA A 21 7.62 -0.41 24.91
CA ALA A 21 6.91 -1.32 25.83
C ALA A 21 6.14 -2.41 25.07
N LYS A 22 5.40 -2.05 24.01
CA LYS A 22 4.66 -3.01 23.17
C LYS A 22 5.59 -3.98 22.39
N ALA A 23 6.81 -3.51 22.08
CA ALA A 23 7.84 -4.31 21.42
C ALA A 23 8.67 -5.19 22.37
N GLY A 24 8.51 -5.03 23.68
CA GLY A 24 9.32 -5.75 24.69
C GLY A 24 10.80 -5.33 24.71
N VAL A 25 11.10 -4.07 24.32
CA VAL A 25 12.45 -3.53 24.29
C VAL A 25 12.56 -2.27 25.15
N ASN A 26 13.80 -1.91 25.51
CA ASN A 26 14.03 -0.63 26.20
C ASN A 26 13.90 0.54 25.22
N GLU A 27 13.26 1.64 25.66
CA GLU A 27 13.10 2.85 24.87
C GLU A 27 14.44 3.42 24.38
N VAL A 28 15.50 3.35 25.21
CA VAL A 28 16.86 3.77 24.82
C VAL A 28 17.38 2.97 23.63
N THR A 29 17.12 1.67 23.60
CA THR A 29 17.51 0.79 22.48
C THR A 29 16.77 1.18 21.20
N LEU A 30 15.48 1.44 21.30
CA LEU A 30 14.65 1.89 20.18
C LEU A 30 15.13 3.24 19.67
N PHE A 31 15.36 4.21 20.57
CA PHE A 31 15.85 5.53 20.22
C PHE A 31 17.24 5.49 19.58
N ARG A 32 18.16 4.69 20.11
CA ARG A 32 19.50 4.51 19.53
C ARG A 32 19.46 3.96 18.11
N ARG A 33 18.50 3.10 17.79
CA ARG A 33 18.36 2.45 16.47
C ARG A 33 17.66 3.34 15.44
N PHE A 34 16.65 4.07 15.84
CA PHE A 34 15.76 4.80 14.91
C PHE A 34 15.79 6.32 15.10
N GLY A 35 16.29 6.81 16.24
CA GLY A 35 16.40 8.22 16.57
C GLY A 35 15.08 8.87 16.99
N ASN A 36 14.03 8.72 16.20
CA ASN A 36 12.73 9.33 16.46
C ASN A 36 11.56 8.50 15.91
N LYS A 37 10.35 8.90 16.27
CA LYS A 37 9.11 8.22 15.85
C LYS A 37 8.89 8.25 14.33
N LYS A 38 9.27 9.34 13.65
CA LYS A 38 9.17 9.45 12.17
C LYS A 38 10.05 8.40 11.49
N ASN A 39 11.31 8.28 11.89
CA ASN A 39 12.23 7.29 11.33
C ASN A 39 11.79 5.85 11.63
N LEU A 40 11.22 5.62 12.80
CA LEU A 40 10.66 4.31 13.15
C LEU A 40 9.50 3.94 12.23
N MET A 41 8.60 4.90 11.96
CA MET A 41 7.51 4.73 11.01
C MET A 41 8.02 4.54 9.58
N ARG A 42 9.00 5.37 9.15
CA ARG A 42 9.68 5.20 7.85
C ARG A 42 10.23 3.79 7.69
N SER A 43 10.94 3.27 8.68
CA SER A 43 11.49 1.91 8.64
C SER A 43 10.40 0.85 8.52
N MET A 44 9.27 1.02 9.19
CA MET A 44 8.13 0.11 9.08
C MET A 44 7.53 0.14 7.66
N VAL A 45 7.28 1.32 7.11
CA VAL A 45 6.71 1.47 5.76
C VAL A 45 7.68 0.96 4.69
N GLN A 46 8.98 1.28 4.83
CA GLN A 46 10.02 0.76 3.93
C GLN A 46 10.08 -0.77 3.94
N GLN A 47 9.98 -1.40 5.12
CA GLN A 47 9.98 -2.85 5.23
C GLN A 47 8.80 -3.49 4.51
N GLU A 48 7.60 -2.90 4.60
CA GLU A 48 6.44 -3.39 3.86
C GLU A 48 6.59 -3.13 2.35
N ALA A 49 7.11 -1.97 1.95
CA ALA A 49 7.37 -1.66 0.53
C ALA A 49 8.43 -2.59 -0.08
N MET A 50 9.49 -2.93 0.67
CA MET A 50 10.50 -3.91 0.24
C MET A 50 9.90 -5.31 0.06
N ARG A 51 8.96 -5.70 0.92
CA ARG A 51 8.25 -6.98 0.76
C ARG A 51 7.40 -7.01 -0.51
N LEU A 52 6.78 -5.88 -0.86
CA LEU A 52 6.05 -5.76 -2.12
C LEU A 52 7.00 -5.78 -3.33
N GLY A 53 8.12 -5.06 -3.27
CA GLY A 53 9.15 -5.06 -4.32
C GLY A 53 9.90 -6.38 -4.49
N GLY A 54 9.84 -7.26 -3.47
CA GLY A 54 10.36 -8.64 -3.57
C GLY A 54 9.35 -9.63 -4.15
N MET A 55 8.12 -9.21 -4.45
CA MET A 55 7.15 -9.96 -5.23
C MET A 55 7.39 -9.64 -6.71
N ASP A 56 7.30 -10.66 -7.55
CA ASP A 56 7.52 -10.56 -9.00
C ASP A 56 6.40 -9.71 -9.63
N LEU A 57 6.59 -8.39 -9.62
CA LEU A 57 5.69 -7.39 -10.18
C LEU A 57 6.36 -6.73 -11.40
N ASP A 58 6.97 -7.56 -12.25
CA ASP A 58 7.62 -7.11 -13.46
C ASP A 58 6.73 -7.37 -14.70
N TYR A 59 7.07 -6.70 -15.79
CA TYR A 59 6.40 -6.90 -17.06
C TYR A 59 6.73 -8.27 -17.65
N SER A 60 5.71 -9.11 -17.88
CA SER A 60 5.85 -10.44 -18.46
C SER A 60 5.45 -10.50 -19.96
N GLY A 61 4.68 -9.51 -20.43
CA GLY A 61 4.03 -9.52 -21.76
C GLY A 61 2.61 -10.08 -21.76
N ASP A 62 2.19 -10.73 -20.67
CA ASP A 62 0.81 -11.18 -20.43
C ASP A 62 0.07 -10.17 -19.57
N LEU A 63 -0.75 -9.33 -20.21
CA LEU A 63 -1.47 -8.24 -19.58
C LEU A 63 -2.37 -8.73 -18.42
N GLU A 64 -3.16 -9.78 -18.66
CA GLU A 64 -4.11 -10.27 -17.65
C GLU A 64 -3.38 -10.89 -16.45
N ALA A 65 -2.30 -11.62 -16.70
CA ALA A 65 -1.49 -12.23 -15.64
C ALA A 65 -0.81 -11.16 -14.78
N ASP A 66 -0.19 -10.15 -15.40
CA ASP A 66 0.49 -9.06 -14.69
C ASP A 66 -0.48 -8.24 -13.85
N LEU A 67 -1.63 -7.82 -14.42
CA LEU A 67 -2.66 -7.10 -13.69
C LEU A 67 -3.24 -7.92 -12.54
N THR A 68 -3.48 -9.23 -12.76
CA THR A 68 -3.98 -10.14 -11.72
C THR A 68 -2.98 -10.26 -10.59
N ASN A 69 -1.69 -10.32 -10.90
CA ASN A 69 -0.64 -10.37 -9.89
C ASN A 69 -0.57 -9.07 -9.08
N ILE A 70 -0.64 -7.92 -9.72
CA ILE A 70 -0.72 -6.61 -9.05
C ILE A 70 -1.91 -6.58 -8.08
N VAL A 71 -3.10 -6.93 -8.54
CA VAL A 71 -4.32 -6.96 -7.71
C VAL A 71 -4.14 -7.88 -6.50
N ARG A 72 -3.64 -9.10 -6.71
CA ARG A 72 -3.41 -10.09 -5.65
C ARG A 72 -2.46 -9.55 -4.57
N VAL A 73 -1.36 -8.94 -4.98
CA VAL A 73 -0.37 -8.37 -4.07
C VAL A 73 -0.97 -7.24 -3.24
N TYR A 74 -1.72 -6.33 -3.85
CA TYR A 74 -2.38 -5.24 -3.13
C TYR A 74 -3.51 -5.74 -2.21
N GLN A 75 -4.26 -6.76 -2.59
CA GLN A 75 -5.24 -7.39 -1.70
C GLN A 75 -4.55 -7.99 -0.46
N GLN A 76 -3.46 -8.73 -0.64
CA GLN A 76 -2.69 -9.28 0.49
C GLN A 76 -2.12 -8.18 1.39
N LEU A 77 -1.65 -7.07 0.82
CA LEU A 77 -1.19 -5.92 1.58
C LEU A 77 -2.32 -5.33 2.42
N MET A 78 -3.50 -5.13 1.82
CA MET A 78 -4.66 -4.58 2.53
C MET A 78 -5.14 -5.48 3.66
N VAL A 79 -5.21 -6.79 3.45
CA VAL A 79 -5.56 -7.75 4.51
C VAL A 79 -4.57 -7.66 5.68
N ARG A 80 -3.28 -7.56 5.39
CA ARG A 80 -2.23 -7.58 6.43
C ARG A 80 -2.02 -6.23 7.10
N ARG A 81 -2.14 -5.13 6.38
CA ARG A 81 -1.70 -3.79 6.79
C ARG A 81 -2.65 -2.65 6.40
N GLY A 82 -3.84 -2.95 5.89
CA GLY A 82 -4.77 -1.93 5.40
C GLY A 82 -5.06 -0.85 6.45
N HIS A 83 -5.29 -1.23 7.70
CA HIS A 83 -5.52 -0.31 8.80
C HIS A 83 -4.36 0.67 9.04
N VAL A 84 -3.10 0.21 8.86
CA VAL A 84 -1.91 1.07 8.99
C VAL A 84 -1.81 2.04 7.82
N LEU A 85 -2.07 1.55 6.60
CA LEU A 85 -2.02 2.38 5.39
C LEU A 85 -3.10 3.45 5.39
N LEU A 86 -4.33 3.08 5.76
CA LEU A 86 -5.45 4.03 5.89
C LEU A 86 -5.16 5.09 6.96
N MET A 87 -4.62 4.68 8.12
CA MET A 87 -4.19 5.60 9.16
C MET A 87 -3.09 6.54 8.63
N LEU A 88 -2.06 6.01 7.95
CA LEU A 88 -1.00 6.84 7.36
C LEU A 88 -1.59 7.87 6.40
N LEU A 89 -2.45 7.46 5.48
CA LEU A 89 -3.11 8.36 4.52
C LEU A 89 -3.93 9.45 5.23
N SER A 90 -4.58 9.15 6.35
CA SER A 90 -5.34 10.13 7.14
C SER A 90 -4.47 11.13 7.89
N GLU A 91 -3.21 10.78 8.18
CA GLU A 91 -2.28 11.65 8.90
C GLU A 91 -1.42 12.53 7.96
N LEU A 92 -1.19 12.11 6.70
CA LEU A 92 -0.38 12.86 5.74
C LEU A 92 -0.81 14.33 5.57
N PRO A 93 -2.11 14.66 5.44
CA PRO A 93 -2.54 16.06 5.31
C PRO A 93 -2.26 16.91 6.56
N LYS A 94 -2.20 16.28 7.73
CA LYS A 94 -2.00 16.95 9.02
C LYS A 94 -0.51 17.12 9.36
N GLN A 95 0.34 16.28 8.79
CA GLN A 95 1.75 16.19 9.11
C GLN A 95 2.59 16.02 7.84
N PRO A 96 2.92 17.11 7.15
CA PRO A 96 3.69 17.09 5.89
C PRO A 96 5.04 16.35 6.00
N ASP A 97 5.64 16.33 7.18
CA ASP A 97 6.90 15.60 7.44
C ASP A 97 6.78 14.10 7.20
N LEU A 98 5.55 13.54 7.23
CA LEU A 98 5.31 12.14 6.92
C LEU A 98 5.38 11.83 5.43
N LEU A 99 5.40 12.84 4.55
CA LEU A 99 5.56 12.60 3.10
C LEU A 99 6.84 11.82 2.79
N GLU A 100 7.92 12.06 3.53
CA GLU A 100 9.17 11.31 3.38
C GLU A 100 9.00 9.79 3.66
N VAL A 101 8.01 9.42 4.48
CA VAL A 101 7.70 8.02 4.77
C VAL A 101 7.12 7.30 3.55
N THR A 102 6.54 8.05 2.61
CA THR A 102 5.86 7.52 1.43
C THR A 102 6.77 7.40 0.20
N GLU A 103 8.06 7.74 0.28
CA GLU A 103 9.00 7.69 -0.85
C GLU A 103 9.06 6.30 -1.52
N MET A 104 9.16 5.23 -0.71
CA MET A 104 9.21 3.86 -1.23
C MET A 104 7.88 3.42 -1.87
N PRO A 105 6.72 3.60 -1.23
CA PRO A 105 5.43 3.37 -1.89
C PRO A 105 5.24 4.15 -3.18
N GLN A 106 5.67 5.41 -3.24
CA GLN A 106 5.63 6.20 -4.46
C GLN A 106 6.56 5.65 -5.56
N ALA A 107 7.76 5.20 -5.19
CA ALA A 107 8.67 4.56 -6.14
C ALA A 107 8.06 3.29 -6.72
N GLN A 108 7.41 2.47 -5.88
CA GLN A 108 6.70 1.28 -6.31
C GLN A 108 5.54 1.61 -7.26
N ALA A 109 4.73 2.63 -6.93
CA ALA A 109 3.65 3.07 -7.80
C ALA A 109 4.16 3.56 -9.16
N ARG A 110 5.30 4.29 -9.18
CA ARG A 110 5.95 4.70 -10.44
C ARG A 110 6.43 3.49 -11.25
N HIS A 111 7.03 2.49 -10.61
CA HIS A 111 7.47 1.27 -11.28
C HIS A 111 6.28 0.56 -11.94
N LEU A 112 5.19 0.33 -11.22
CA LEU A 112 3.97 -0.25 -11.79
C LEU A 112 3.39 0.61 -12.92
N GLY A 113 3.48 1.94 -12.78
CA GLY A 113 3.11 2.87 -13.86
C GLY A 113 3.94 2.66 -15.14
N THR A 114 5.22 2.28 -15.05
CA THR A 114 6.03 1.97 -16.25
C THR A 114 5.56 0.69 -16.95
N ILE A 115 5.10 -0.30 -16.20
CA ILE A 115 4.53 -1.55 -16.74
C ILE A 115 3.24 -1.24 -17.51
N LEU A 116 2.33 -0.48 -16.90
CA LEU A 116 1.07 -0.09 -17.55
C LEU A 116 1.32 0.73 -18.81
N ARG A 117 2.27 1.69 -18.77
CA ARG A 117 2.66 2.47 -19.94
C ARG A 117 3.13 1.58 -21.09
N ARG A 118 3.92 0.56 -20.78
CA ARG A 118 4.39 -0.36 -21.81
C ARG A 118 3.24 -1.09 -22.51
N TYR A 119 2.22 -1.51 -21.76
CA TYR A 119 1.02 -2.10 -22.37
C TYR A 119 0.20 -1.10 -23.18
N GLN A 120 0.20 0.18 -22.81
CA GLN A 120 -0.40 1.27 -23.60
C GLN A 120 0.36 1.49 -24.90
N GLU A 121 1.69 1.54 -24.86
CA GLU A 121 2.57 1.66 -26.05
C GLU A 121 2.44 0.46 -27.01
N GLU A 122 2.15 -0.73 -26.48
CA GLU A 122 1.84 -1.93 -27.27
C GLU A 122 0.40 -1.96 -27.82
N GLY A 123 -0.41 -0.95 -27.52
CA GLY A 123 -1.82 -0.88 -27.93
C GLY A 123 -2.74 -1.89 -27.23
N LYS A 124 -2.31 -2.52 -26.13
CA LYS A 124 -3.11 -3.47 -25.36
C LYS A 124 -4.01 -2.78 -24.33
N LEU A 125 -3.67 -1.57 -23.93
CA LEU A 125 -4.47 -0.71 -23.07
C LEU A 125 -4.69 0.64 -23.73
N VAL A 126 -5.81 1.29 -23.40
CA VAL A 126 -6.08 2.67 -23.82
C VAL A 126 -5.02 3.62 -23.26
N GLU A 127 -4.71 4.67 -24.01
CA GLU A 127 -3.77 5.70 -23.60
C GLU A 127 -4.41 6.60 -22.52
N GLU A 128 -3.90 6.53 -21.30
CA GLU A 128 -4.26 7.38 -20.17
C GLU A 128 -3.04 7.55 -19.25
N PRO A 129 -3.01 8.54 -18.34
CA PRO A 129 -1.90 8.66 -17.39
C PRO A 129 -1.72 7.35 -16.59
N PRO A 130 -0.53 6.72 -16.59
CA PRO A 130 -0.34 5.38 -15.99
C PRO A 130 -0.72 5.28 -14.51
N LEU A 131 -0.54 6.39 -13.73
CA LEU A 131 -0.97 6.42 -12.34
C LEU A 131 -2.50 6.51 -12.18
N VAL A 132 -3.22 7.04 -13.18
CA VAL A 132 -4.69 7.00 -13.22
C VAL A 132 -5.16 5.57 -13.50
N ALA A 133 -4.56 4.90 -14.48
CA ALA A 133 -4.83 3.50 -14.76
C ALA A 133 -4.56 2.63 -13.52
N LEU A 134 -3.40 2.81 -12.86
CA LEU A 134 -3.07 2.09 -11.64
C LEU A 134 -4.10 2.35 -10.52
N SER A 135 -4.46 3.61 -10.29
CA SER A 135 -5.45 3.95 -9.26
C SER A 135 -6.84 3.37 -9.56
N SER A 136 -7.24 3.29 -10.82
CA SER A 136 -8.49 2.65 -11.23
C SER A 136 -8.47 1.13 -11.00
N LEU A 137 -7.31 0.49 -11.17
CA LEU A 137 -7.14 -0.93 -10.93
C LEU A 137 -7.17 -1.29 -9.43
N ILE A 138 -6.42 -0.55 -8.60
CA ILE A 138 -6.27 -0.87 -7.17
C ILE A 138 -7.22 -0.11 -6.26
N GLY A 139 -7.88 0.95 -6.74
CA GLY A 139 -8.79 1.79 -5.96
C GLY A 139 -9.93 1.01 -5.29
N PRO A 140 -10.60 0.06 -5.95
CA PRO A 140 -11.62 -0.77 -5.33
C PRO A 140 -11.11 -1.56 -4.11
N ILE A 141 -9.83 -1.98 -4.11
CA ILE A 141 -9.21 -2.70 -3.00
C ILE A 141 -9.05 -1.79 -1.79
N PHE A 142 -8.57 -0.55 -2.00
CA PHE A 142 -8.44 0.46 -0.94
C PHE A 142 -9.81 0.86 -0.39
N MET A 143 -10.80 1.06 -1.26
CA MET A 143 -12.16 1.39 -0.83
C MET A 143 -12.78 0.26 -0.02
N SER A 144 -12.65 -0.99 -0.46
CA SER A 144 -13.13 -2.15 0.29
C SER A 144 -12.46 -2.28 1.65
N ALA A 145 -11.15 -2.02 1.74
CA ALA A 145 -10.43 -2.01 3.01
C ALA A 145 -10.91 -0.89 3.95
N MET A 146 -11.18 0.30 3.40
CA MET A 146 -11.72 1.42 4.17
C MET A 146 -13.12 1.11 4.71
N LEU A 147 -14.01 0.58 3.88
CA LEU A 147 -15.35 0.17 4.29
C LEU A 147 -15.31 -1.01 5.27
N GLY A 148 -14.42 -1.97 5.04
CA GLY A 148 -14.22 -3.13 5.92
C GLY A 148 -13.64 -2.77 7.30
N SER A 149 -13.01 -1.61 7.46
CA SER A 149 -12.65 -1.07 8.78
C SER A 149 -13.88 -0.63 9.58
N LEU A 150 -15.00 -0.35 8.91
CA LEU A 150 -16.29 -0.02 9.53
C LEU A 150 -17.12 -1.30 9.80
N GLU A 151 -16.99 -2.31 8.93
CA GLU A 151 -17.70 -3.57 9.06
C GLU A 151 -16.80 -4.75 8.59
N ALA A 152 -16.34 -5.56 9.55
CA ALA A 152 -15.38 -6.64 9.30
C ALA A 152 -15.85 -7.68 8.25
N THR A 153 -17.16 -7.83 8.07
CA THR A 153 -17.78 -8.73 7.08
C THR A 153 -17.47 -8.34 5.63
N LEU A 154 -17.23 -7.05 5.35
CA LEU A 154 -16.95 -6.56 3.99
C LEU A 154 -15.56 -7.00 3.49
N LEU A 155 -14.59 -7.21 4.38
CA LEU A 155 -13.26 -7.71 3.99
C LEU A 155 -13.24 -9.21 3.67
N GLN A 156 -14.23 -9.96 4.15
CA GLN A 156 -14.32 -11.40 3.90
C GLN A 156 -14.76 -11.73 2.47
N ASN A 157 -15.36 -10.74 1.77
CA ASN A 157 -15.87 -10.87 0.41
C ASN A 157 -15.02 -10.07 -0.59
N LEU A 158 -13.68 -10.18 -0.50
CA LEU A 158 -12.81 -9.61 -1.52
C LEU A 158 -13.15 -10.24 -2.87
N VAL A 159 -13.41 -9.38 -3.85
CA VAL A 159 -13.65 -9.82 -5.22
C VAL A 159 -12.40 -10.55 -5.72
N GLU A 160 -12.59 -11.68 -6.41
CA GLU A 160 -11.49 -12.44 -6.99
C GLU A 160 -10.62 -11.56 -7.89
N PRO A 161 -9.28 -11.67 -7.81
CA PRO A 161 -8.37 -10.80 -8.57
C PRO A 161 -8.69 -10.76 -10.07
N GLN A 162 -8.97 -11.90 -10.68
CA GLN A 162 -9.32 -12.00 -12.09
C GLN A 162 -10.61 -11.25 -12.44
N GLN A 163 -11.57 -11.22 -11.53
CA GLN A 163 -12.82 -10.49 -11.73
C GLN A 163 -12.59 -8.98 -11.68
N LEU A 164 -11.75 -8.48 -10.77
CA LEU A 164 -11.36 -7.06 -10.75
C LEU A 164 -10.63 -6.65 -12.01
N VAL A 165 -9.69 -7.49 -12.48
CA VAL A 165 -8.97 -7.25 -13.75
C VAL A 165 -9.94 -7.24 -14.93
N LYS A 166 -10.85 -8.18 -15.02
CA LYS A 166 -11.88 -8.20 -16.06
C LYS A 166 -12.73 -6.92 -16.07
N GLN A 167 -13.15 -6.46 -14.90
CA GLN A 167 -13.90 -5.20 -14.78
C GLN A 167 -13.05 -3.98 -15.17
N PHE A 168 -11.77 -3.96 -14.79
CA PHE A 168 -10.85 -2.91 -15.18
C PHE A 168 -10.64 -2.86 -16.70
N LEU A 169 -10.48 -4.02 -17.35
CA LEU A 169 -10.27 -4.14 -18.78
C LEU A 169 -11.53 -3.82 -19.60
N GLN A 170 -12.73 -3.88 -19.02
CA GLN A 170 -13.95 -3.48 -19.71
C GLN A 170 -13.89 -1.99 -20.09
N GLY A 171 -13.75 -1.70 -21.38
CA GLY A 171 -13.59 -0.35 -21.92
C GLY A 171 -12.17 0.22 -21.88
N ARG A 172 -11.15 -0.58 -21.51
CA ARG A 172 -9.74 -0.20 -21.49
C ARG A 172 -8.84 -1.15 -22.29
N ALA A 173 -9.26 -2.38 -22.52
CA ALA A 173 -8.58 -3.28 -23.44
C ALA A 173 -8.96 -2.93 -24.89
N ASN A 174 -7.98 -2.90 -25.78
CA ASN A 174 -8.15 -2.74 -27.23
C ASN A 174 -8.17 -4.10 -27.93
#